data_3c045d2f6665c9dc50aadcec4e9f51e1
#
_entry.id   3c045d2f6665c9dc50aadcec4e9f51e1
#
_cell.length_a   1.000
_cell.length_b   1.000
_cell.length_c   1.000
_cell.angle_alpha   90.00
_cell.angle_beta   90.00
_cell.angle_gamma   90.00
#
_symmetry.space_group_name_H-M   'P 1'
#
loop_
_entity.id
_entity.type
_entity.pdbx_description
1 polymer ?
#
loop_
_entity_poly.entity_id
_entity_poly.type
_entity_poly.pdbx_seq_one_letter_code
_entity_poly.pdbx_strand_id
1 'polypeptide(L)'
;MRYLNKIIFLNSAHIPYAEVKLDGNVHFIGTQGVGKSTLLRAILFFYNADKLRLGIPKEKKSFDAFYFPYANSYIIYEVMRENGAYCVVAAKSQGRVFFRFIDAPFQQDWFIDEHNVVHSEWGRIREHIGSKIQITAQVTSYEMYRDIIFGNNRK
;
A
#
# COMPACT_ATOMS: atom_id res chain seq x y z
N MET A 1 15.69 -0.48 -13.15
CA MET A 1 14.45 0.30 -13.37
C MET A 1 13.36 -0.16 -12.42
N ARG A 2 12.62 0.77 -11.89
CA ARG A 2 11.51 0.46 -10.98
C ARG A 2 10.23 1.02 -11.51
N TYR A 3 9.15 0.25 -11.43
CA TYR A 3 7.84 0.75 -11.82
C TYR A 3 6.76 0.12 -10.96
N LEU A 4 5.69 0.87 -10.78
CA LEU A 4 4.54 0.42 -10.01
C LEU A 4 3.73 -0.55 -10.86
N ASN A 5 3.62 -1.80 -10.40
CA ASN A 5 2.99 -2.87 -11.16
C ASN A 5 1.52 -3.04 -10.84
N LYS A 6 1.17 -2.99 -9.55
CA LYS A 6 -0.23 -3.09 -9.16
C LYS A 6 -0.46 -2.41 -7.82
N ILE A 7 -1.72 -2.06 -7.58
CA ILE A 7 -2.17 -1.50 -6.30
C ILE A 7 -3.29 -2.39 -5.79
N ILE A 8 -3.22 -2.73 -4.51
CA ILE A 8 -4.23 -3.54 -3.84
C ILE A 8 -4.89 -2.69 -2.77
N PHE A 9 -6.22 -2.64 -2.80
CA PHE A 9 -7.01 -1.95 -1.78
C PHE A 9 -7.67 -3.00 -0.90
N LEU A 10 -7.47 -2.90 0.41
CA LEU A 10 -8.10 -3.77 1.40
C LEU A 10 -8.86 -2.90 2.39
N ASN A 11 -10.17 -2.97 2.38
CA ASN A 11 -11.04 -2.15 3.24
C ASN A 11 -10.65 -0.68 3.17
N SER A 12 -10.40 -0.19 1.98
CA SER A 12 -9.91 1.14 1.72
C SER A 12 -10.77 1.80 0.66
N ALA A 13 -11.04 3.11 0.80
CA ALA A 13 -11.83 3.86 -0.18
C ALA A 13 -13.19 3.23 -0.44
N HIS A 14 -13.84 2.69 0.61
CA HIS A 14 -15.11 1.97 0.53
C HIS A 14 -15.03 0.70 -0.31
N ILE A 15 -13.83 0.18 -0.53
CA ILE A 15 -13.59 -1.01 -1.33
C ILE A 15 -13.14 -2.13 -0.40
N PRO A 16 -13.89 -3.24 -0.30
CA PRO A 16 -13.45 -4.36 0.54
C PRO A 16 -12.19 -5.01 0.00
N TYR A 17 -12.11 -5.19 -1.32
CA TYR A 17 -10.95 -5.77 -1.95
C TYR A 17 -10.92 -5.40 -3.43
N ALA A 18 -9.76 -4.96 -3.90
CA ALA A 18 -9.54 -4.76 -5.33
C ALA A 18 -8.05 -4.82 -5.62
N GLU A 19 -7.70 -5.44 -6.75
CA GLU A 19 -6.37 -5.35 -7.31
C GLU A 19 -6.45 -4.60 -8.62
N VAL A 20 -5.61 -3.61 -8.79
CA VAL A 20 -5.56 -2.81 -10.01
C VAL A 20 -4.18 -3.00 -10.60
N LYS A 21 -4.12 -3.63 -11.77
CA LYS A 21 -2.86 -3.85 -12.46
C LYS A 21 -2.56 -2.68 -13.37
N LEU A 22 -1.31 -2.24 -13.37
CA LEU A 22 -0.89 -1.00 -14.02
C LEU A 22 0.21 -1.25 -15.08
N ASP A 23 0.05 -2.27 -15.88
CA ASP A 23 1.08 -2.68 -16.86
C ASP A 23 0.85 -2.08 -18.25
N GLY A 24 0.49 -0.79 -18.28
CA GLY A 24 0.21 -0.10 -19.54
C GLY A 24 -1.27 0.15 -19.73
N ASN A 25 -2.10 -0.84 -19.49
CA ASN A 25 -3.55 -0.70 -19.42
C ASN A 25 -3.99 -0.99 -18.00
N VAL A 26 -5.01 -0.30 -17.56
CA VAL A 26 -5.51 -0.50 -16.20
C VAL A 26 -6.50 -1.68 -16.21
N HIS A 27 -6.20 -2.68 -15.41
CA HIS A 27 -7.05 -3.86 -15.26
C HIS A 27 -7.51 -4.00 -13.81
N PHE A 28 -8.81 -4.17 -13.62
CA PHE A 28 -9.38 -4.35 -12.30
C PHE A 28 -9.63 -5.83 -12.06
N ILE A 29 -9.11 -6.33 -10.93
CA ILE A 29 -9.27 -7.70 -10.50
C ILE A 29 -9.94 -7.68 -9.14
N GLY A 30 -10.99 -8.48 -8.96
CA GLY A 30 -11.72 -8.53 -7.71
C GLY A 30 -12.88 -7.56 -7.68
N THR A 31 -13.14 -6.96 -6.52
CA THR A 31 -14.28 -6.07 -6.34
C THR A 31 -14.13 -4.82 -7.18
N GLN A 32 -15.20 -4.45 -7.88
CA GLN A 32 -15.23 -3.21 -8.64
C GLN A 32 -15.59 -2.04 -7.75
N GLY A 33 -15.38 -0.83 -8.25
CA GLY A 33 -15.72 0.36 -7.49
C GLY A 33 -14.57 1.32 -7.31
N VAL A 34 -13.42 1.03 -7.93
CA VAL A 34 -12.30 1.96 -7.91
C VAL A 34 -12.51 2.99 -9.01
N GLY A 35 -12.89 4.21 -8.62
CA GLY A 35 -13.04 5.30 -9.57
C GLY A 35 -11.68 5.85 -9.99
N LYS A 36 -11.69 6.62 -11.08
CA LYS A 36 -10.47 7.19 -11.62
C LYS A 36 -9.78 8.10 -10.62
N SER A 37 -10.54 8.95 -9.93
CA SER A 37 -9.98 9.88 -8.95
C SER A 37 -9.37 9.14 -7.76
N THR A 38 -10.05 8.09 -7.30
CA THR A 38 -9.56 7.28 -6.20
C THR A 38 -8.23 6.64 -6.55
N LEU A 39 -8.16 6.04 -7.74
CA LEU A 39 -6.93 5.40 -8.20
C LEU A 39 -5.81 6.41 -8.38
N LEU A 40 -6.11 7.56 -9.01
CA LEU A 40 -5.10 8.57 -9.26
C LEU A 40 -4.49 9.09 -7.97
N ARG A 41 -5.34 9.37 -6.97
CA ARG A 41 -4.84 9.86 -5.68
C ARG A 41 -4.00 8.80 -4.97
N ALA A 42 -4.36 7.54 -5.08
CA ALA A 42 -3.55 6.47 -4.50
C ALA A 42 -2.19 6.39 -5.18
N ILE A 43 -2.13 6.54 -6.49
CA ILE A 43 -0.88 6.55 -7.24
C ILE A 43 -0.03 7.75 -6.82
N LEU A 44 -0.64 8.93 -6.75
CA LEU A 44 0.07 10.13 -6.35
C LEU A 44 0.59 10.02 -4.92
N PHE A 45 -0.18 9.41 -4.04
CA PHE A 45 0.26 9.17 -2.68
C PHE A 45 1.50 8.29 -2.63
N PHE A 46 1.54 7.25 -3.48
CA PHE A 46 2.70 6.39 -3.55
C PHE A 46 3.97 7.19 -3.87
N TYR A 47 3.88 8.08 -4.86
CA TYR A 47 5.06 8.81 -5.30
C TYR A 47 5.42 9.98 -4.38
N ASN A 48 4.45 10.56 -3.71
CA ASN A 48 4.71 11.75 -2.88
C ASN A 48 4.67 11.45 -1.40
N ALA A 49 3.78 10.56 -0.98
CA ALA A 49 3.51 10.25 0.43
C ALA A 49 3.23 11.50 1.27
N ASP A 50 3.00 12.63 0.62
CA ASP A 50 2.75 13.91 1.26
C ASP A 50 1.38 14.40 0.79
N LYS A 51 0.39 14.23 1.65
CA LYS A 51 -1.00 14.50 1.32
C LYS A 51 -1.26 15.96 0.99
N LEU A 52 -0.43 16.85 1.50
CA LEU A 52 -0.57 18.26 1.19
C LEU A 52 -0.25 18.55 -0.27
N ARG A 53 0.71 17.82 -0.83
CA ARG A 53 1.08 18.00 -2.23
C ARG A 53 0.06 17.40 -3.19
N LEU A 54 -0.88 16.64 -2.68
CA LEU A 54 -1.93 16.05 -3.49
C LEU A 54 -3.08 17.03 -3.74
N GLY A 55 -2.94 18.28 -3.29
CA GLY A 55 -3.97 19.27 -3.49
C GLY A 55 -5.12 19.20 -2.52
N ILE A 56 -4.91 18.56 -1.37
CA ILE A 56 -5.94 18.46 -0.34
C ILE A 56 -5.39 18.91 1.01
N PRO A 57 -4.86 20.12 1.09
CA PRO A 57 -4.17 20.56 2.31
C PRO A 57 -5.09 20.66 3.52
N LYS A 58 -6.32 21.05 3.32
CA LYS A 58 -7.27 21.18 4.44
C LYS A 58 -7.98 19.89 4.73
N GLU A 59 -7.70 18.83 3.97
CA GLU A 59 -8.45 17.59 4.03
C GLU A 59 -7.56 16.39 4.33
N LYS A 60 -6.47 16.64 5.05
CA LYS A 60 -5.59 15.55 5.46
C LYS A 60 -6.36 14.49 6.22
N LYS A 61 -7.27 14.90 7.10
CA LYS A 61 -8.11 13.97 7.84
C LYS A 61 -9.07 13.23 6.92
N SER A 62 -9.56 13.93 5.88
CA SER A 62 -10.47 13.30 4.91
C SER A 62 -9.77 12.24 4.10
N PHE A 63 -8.51 12.47 3.72
CA PHE A 63 -7.72 11.47 3.02
C PHE A 63 -7.58 10.21 3.88
N ASP A 64 -7.17 10.39 5.14
CA ASP A 64 -6.98 9.25 6.04
C ASP A 64 -8.28 8.52 6.33
N ALA A 65 -9.37 9.27 6.54
CA ALA A 65 -10.66 8.67 6.81
C ALA A 65 -11.20 7.89 5.61
N PHE A 66 -10.88 8.33 4.41
CA PHE A 66 -11.33 7.67 3.19
C PHE A 66 -10.51 6.42 2.88
N TYR A 67 -9.18 6.54 2.91
CA TYR A 67 -8.31 5.43 2.52
C TYR A 67 -7.98 4.48 3.68
N PHE A 68 -8.03 4.97 4.91
CA PHE A 68 -7.69 4.15 6.09
C PHE A 68 -8.74 4.28 7.17
N PRO A 69 -10.00 3.89 6.88
CA PRO A 69 -11.07 4.06 7.88
C PRO A 69 -11.00 3.05 9.03
N TYR A 70 -10.33 1.93 8.85
CA TYR A 70 -10.31 0.85 9.84
C TYR A 70 -8.89 0.43 10.17
N ALA A 71 -8.76 -0.30 11.29
CA ALA A 71 -7.46 -0.87 11.67
C ALA A 71 -6.94 -1.85 10.64
N ASN A 72 -7.83 -2.48 9.86
CA ASN A 72 -7.44 -3.40 8.81
C ASN A 72 -7.65 -2.82 7.42
N SER A 73 -7.42 -1.52 7.29
CA SER A 73 -7.42 -0.85 5.98
C SER A 73 -5.99 -0.74 5.48
N TYR A 74 -5.77 -1.19 4.26
CA TYR A 74 -4.43 -1.17 3.67
C TYR A 74 -4.50 -0.72 2.22
N ILE A 75 -3.46 0.01 1.81
CA ILE A 75 -3.15 0.17 0.40
C ILE A 75 -1.79 -0.49 0.20
N ILE A 76 -1.71 -1.43 -0.72
CA ILE A 76 -0.48 -2.17 -0.97
C ILE A 76 -0.04 -1.89 -2.40
N TYR A 77 1.20 -1.47 -2.55
CA TYR A 77 1.79 -1.17 -3.84
C TYR A 77 2.81 -2.24 -4.17
N GLU A 78 2.61 -2.95 -5.27
CA GLU A 78 3.60 -3.91 -5.74
C GLU A 78 4.48 -3.23 -6.76
N VAL A 79 5.78 -3.18 -6.46
CA VAL A 79 6.76 -2.47 -7.29
C VAL A 79 7.68 -3.49 -7.93
N MET A 80 7.85 -3.38 -9.23
CA MET A 80 8.79 -4.22 -9.97
C MET A 80 10.13 -3.52 -10.07
N ARG A 81 11.18 -4.30 -9.91
CA ARG A 81 12.55 -3.86 -10.11
C ARG A 81 13.30 -4.98 -10.81
N GLU A 82 14.57 -4.76 -11.13
CA GLU A 82 15.32 -5.72 -11.93
C GLU A 82 15.43 -7.10 -11.28
N ASN A 83 15.58 -7.13 -9.97
CA ASN A 83 15.76 -8.39 -9.26
C ASN A 83 14.50 -8.87 -8.55
N GLY A 84 13.33 -8.50 -9.07
CA GLY A 84 12.06 -9.00 -8.55
C GLY A 84 11.20 -7.93 -7.92
N ALA A 85 10.01 -8.33 -7.51
CA ALA A 85 9.02 -7.41 -6.95
C ALA A 85 9.19 -7.25 -5.45
N TYR A 86 8.78 -6.09 -4.95
CA TYR A 86 8.60 -5.90 -3.52
C TYR A 86 7.28 -5.16 -3.29
N CYS A 87 6.80 -5.18 -2.06
CA CYS A 87 5.55 -4.53 -1.71
C CYS A 87 5.78 -3.40 -0.73
N VAL A 88 5.03 -2.32 -0.92
CA VAL A 88 4.95 -1.22 0.03
C VAL A 88 3.56 -1.27 0.63
N VAL A 89 3.47 -1.48 1.94
CA VAL A 89 2.20 -1.58 2.64
C VAL A 89 1.97 -0.28 3.40
N ALA A 90 0.91 0.44 3.03
CA ALA A 90 0.51 1.66 3.73
C ALA A 90 -0.66 1.34 4.65
N ALA A 91 -0.58 1.79 5.88
CA ALA A 91 -1.62 1.58 6.88
C ALA A 91 -1.59 2.73 7.86
N LYS A 92 -2.64 2.84 8.67
CA LYS A 92 -2.72 3.89 9.69
C LYS A 92 -2.71 3.28 11.08
N SER A 93 -1.89 3.82 11.96
CA SER A 93 -1.85 3.42 13.36
C SER A 93 -1.67 4.66 14.20
N GLN A 94 -2.48 4.79 15.25
CA GLN A 94 -2.41 5.89 16.19
C GLN A 94 -2.48 7.25 15.49
N GLY A 95 -3.36 7.34 14.48
CA GLY A 95 -3.60 8.59 13.78
C GLY A 95 -2.58 8.96 12.71
N ARG A 96 -1.62 8.10 12.46
CA ARG A 96 -0.56 8.38 11.47
C ARG A 96 -0.46 7.26 10.46
N VAL A 97 -0.23 7.62 9.22
CA VAL A 97 0.04 6.64 8.16
C VAL A 97 1.51 6.29 8.19
N PHE A 98 1.79 5.01 8.07
CA PHE A 98 3.15 4.50 8.03
C PHE A 98 3.28 3.46 6.93
N PHE A 99 4.51 3.12 6.61
CA PHE A 99 4.81 2.20 5.53
C PHE A 99 5.68 1.06 6.02
N ARG A 100 5.46 -0.12 5.45
CA ARG A 100 6.35 -1.27 5.62
C ARG A 100 6.70 -1.79 4.24
N PHE A 101 7.89 -2.34 4.12
CA PHE A 101 8.39 -2.84 2.85
C PHE A 101 8.63 -4.34 2.98
N ILE A 102 8.03 -5.12 2.08
CA ILE A 102 8.13 -6.57 2.08
C ILE A 102 8.87 -6.97 0.81
N ASP A 103 9.99 -7.67 0.95
CA ASP A 103 10.85 -8.01 -0.17
C ASP A 103 10.37 -9.26 -0.88
N ALA A 104 9.17 -9.18 -1.44
CA ALA A 104 8.53 -10.26 -2.18
C ALA A 104 7.33 -9.73 -2.94
N PRO A 105 6.86 -10.46 -3.98
CA PRO A 105 5.60 -10.11 -4.63
C PRO A 105 4.42 -10.27 -3.68
N PHE A 106 3.35 -9.57 -3.98
CA PHE A 106 2.16 -9.61 -3.16
C PHE A 106 1.53 -11.01 -3.14
N GLN A 107 1.11 -11.43 -1.93
CA GLN A 107 0.35 -12.64 -1.74
C GLN A 107 -0.89 -12.30 -0.93
N GLN A 108 -2.05 -12.61 -1.47
CA GLN A 108 -3.31 -12.26 -0.81
C GLN A 108 -3.45 -12.92 0.56
N ASP A 109 -2.99 -14.16 0.70
CA ASP A 109 -3.17 -14.90 1.93
C ASP A 109 -2.30 -14.41 3.09
N TRP A 110 -1.40 -13.47 2.84
CA TRP A 110 -0.72 -12.80 3.94
C TRP A 110 -1.68 -11.93 4.75
N PHE A 111 -2.68 -11.36 4.07
CA PHE A 111 -3.54 -10.34 4.66
C PHE A 111 -4.95 -10.81 4.94
N ILE A 112 -5.42 -11.81 4.22
CA ILE A 112 -6.82 -12.24 4.26
C ILE A 112 -6.87 -13.70 4.66
N ASP A 113 -7.70 -14.01 5.67
CA ASP A 113 -7.82 -15.39 6.16
C ASP A 113 -8.82 -16.20 5.31
N GLU A 114 -9.04 -17.45 5.70
CA GLU A 114 -9.92 -18.35 4.97
C GLU A 114 -11.39 -17.95 4.99
N HIS A 115 -11.74 -16.99 5.87
CA HIS A 115 -13.10 -16.45 5.95
C HIS A 115 -13.24 -15.11 5.25
N ASN A 116 -12.22 -14.72 4.46
CA ASN A 116 -12.16 -13.45 3.76
C ASN A 116 -12.13 -12.24 4.69
N VAL A 117 -11.57 -12.43 5.88
CA VAL A 117 -11.40 -11.35 6.85
C VAL A 117 -9.97 -10.86 6.79
N VAL A 118 -9.80 -9.55 6.65
CA VAL A 118 -8.48 -8.93 6.60
C VAL A 118 -7.93 -8.79 8.01
N HIS A 119 -6.71 -9.24 8.22
CA HIS A 119 -6.06 -9.14 9.52
C HIS A 119 -5.86 -7.69 9.92
N SER A 120 -6.18 -7.36 11.17
CA SER A 120 -5.98 -6.01 11.70
C SER A 120 -4.67 -5.87 12.48
N GLU A 121 -4.02 -6.99 12.78
CA GLU A 121 -2.79 -7.01 13.56
C GLU A 121 -1.62 -7.40 12.69
N TRP A 122 -0.60 -6.56 12.69
CA TRP A 122 0.59 -6.82 11.88
C TRP A 122 1.27 -8.13 12.24
N GLY A 123 1.22 -8.54 13.49
CA GLY A 123 1.81 -9.81 13.92
C GLY A 123 1.27 -11.00 13.16
N ARG A 124 -0.04 -11.00 12.89
CA ARG A 124 -0.67 -12.07 12.11
C ARG A 124 -0.18 -12.08 10.68
N ILE A 125 -0.11 -10.91 10.08
CA ILE A 125 0.37 -10.77 8.71
C ILE A 125 1.81 -11.25 8.63
N ARG A 126 2.63 -10.85 9.59
CA ARG A 126 4.03 -11.24 9.61
C ARG A 126 4.20 -12.76 9.74
N GLU A 127 3.35 -13.42 10.52
CA GLU A 127 3.38 -14.86 10.64
C GLU A 127 3.13 -15.54 9.29
N HIS A 128 2.19 -15.03 8.52
CA HIS A 128 1.86 -15.61 7.22
C HIS A 128 2.94 -15.35 6.18
N ILE A 129 3.62 -14.21 6.28
CA ILE A 129 4.73 -13.90 5.38
C ILE A 129 5.89 -14.87 5.63
N GLY A 130 6.15 -15.18 6.90
CA GLY A 130 7.23 -16.09 7.27
C GLY A 130 8.55 -15.37 7.51
N SER A 131 9.52 -16.13 7.96
CA SER A 131 10.81 -15.56 8.37
C SER A 131 11.82 -15.46 7.23
N LYS A 132 11.54 -16.09 6.09
CA LYS A 132 12.48 -16.09 4.96
C LYS A 132 12.42 -14.81 4.14
N ILE A 133 11.33 -14.08 4.23
CA ILE A 133 11.13 -12.86 3.45
C ILE A 133 11.51 -11.69 4.33
N GLN A 134 12.33 -10.80 3.78
CA GLN A 134 12.80 -9.64 4.52
C GLN A 134 11.73 -8.57 4.58
N ILE A 135 11.52 -8.02 5.77
CA ILE A 135 10.55 -6.97 6.01
C ILE A 135 11.27 -5.85 6.74
N THR A 136 11.11 -4.62 6.24
CA THR A 136 11.69 -3.48 6.93
C THR A 136 10.85 -3.09 8.13
N ALA A 137 11.47 -2.38 9.05
CA ALA A 137 10.75 -1.79 10.15
C ALA A 137 9.78 -0.72 9.64
N GLN A 138 8.87 -0.33 10.51
CA GLN A 138 7.86 0.67 10.20
C GLN A 138 8.53 2.00 9.84
N VAL A 139 8.15 2.55 8.68
CA VAL A 139 8.70 3.82 8.18
C VAL A 139 7.61 4.87 8.27
N THR A 140 7.86 5.93 9.03
CA THR A 140 6.91 7.04 9.18
C THR A 140 7.41 8.34 8.56
N SER A 141 8.72 8.41 8.29
CA SER A 141 9.32 9.60 7.70
C SER A 141 9.11 9.63 6.19
N TYR A 142 8.60 10.74 5.71
CA TYR A 142 8.43 10.94 4.27
C TYR A 142 9.78 10.86 3.53
N GLU A 143 10.81 11.44 4.11
CA GLU A 143 12.13 11.45 3.48
C GLU A 143 12.69 10.05 3.35
N MET A 144 12.59 9.26 4.41
CA MET A 144 13.06 7.89 4.38
C MET A 144 12.28 7.05 3.36
N TYR A 145 10.96 7.27 3.30
CA TYR A 145 10.11 6.60 2.34
C TYR A 145 10.56 6.93 0.91
N ARG A 146 10.77 8.21 0.61
CA ARG A 146 11.21 8.63 -0.71
C ARG A 146 12.53 7.99 -1.11
N ASP A 147 13.47 7.96 -0.17
CA ASP A 147 14.77 7.39 -0.45
C ASP A 147 14.66 5.92 -0.84
N ILE A 148 13.75 5.19 -0.21
CA ILE A 148 13.58 3.78 -0.50
C ILE A 148 12.92 3.59 -1.86
N ILE A 149 11.79 4.26 -2.13
CA ILE A 149 11.06 4.00 -3.36
C ILE A 149 11.77 4.54 -4.60
N PHE A 150 12.56 5.60 -4.47
CA PHE A 150 13.29 6.15 -5.60
C PHE A 150 14.69 5.57 -5.74
N GLY A 151 15.05 4.63 -4.86
CA GLY A 151 16.35 3.99 -4.95
C GLY A 151 17.51 4.86 -4.55
N ASN A 152 17.27 5.95 -3.82
CA ASN A 152 18.33 6.84 -3.35
C ASN A 152 19.01 6.31 -2.10
N ASN A 153 18.45 5.30 -1.49
CA ASN A 153 19.01 4.68 -0.31
C ASN A 153 20.25 3.89 -0.73
N ARG A 154 21.37 4.17 -0.11
CA ARG A 154 22.65 3.58 -0.47
C ARG A 154 22.94 2.26 0.23
N LYS A 155 21.99 1.75 0.94
CA LYS A 155 22.21 0.50 1.69
C LYS A 155 21.47 -0.65 1.07
#